data_7e43e327afbdc94b08b4fad0e04fae40
#
_entry.id   7e43e327afbdc94b08b4fad0e04fae40
#
_cell.length_a   1.000
_cell.length_b   1.000
_cell.length_c   1.000
_cell.angle_alpha   90.00
_cell.angle_beta   90.00
_cell.angle_gamma   90.00
#
_symmetry.space_group_name_H-M   'P 1'
#
loop_
_entity.id
_entity.type
_entity.pdbx_description
1 polymer ?
#
loop_
_entity_poly.entity_id
_entity_poly.type
_entity_poly.pdbx_seq_one_letter_code
_entity_poly.pdbx_strand_id
1 'polypeptide(L)'
;MIILVFALYLSFIIYIAIGLLRLPKEKPLADCNEKVTVVMAVKNESKCIKNCLNDFLNQTYKNVEFIIVDDNSTDETANFVRSSELYSTGRLKLISATGNGKKLAIKQAISEAKTEIILTADADVSYPNTWVEAMVGAYTQHNADLVIGPVKMSREYPLQCMEYLSIMGITAGSAGNKNPLMCNACSMVFAKEWYNKCDVQLSVPSGDDMFLLESTKKLDGIVHFCNSGEAEVTIKGSDSLKEFFRQRARWTSKAPHYTDLSIIASGVLVFAMQCLMIGIYIMSFWSPILLVWVAAKYIIDMIILLPTAIRFKKTPVLVYSLLVALYYPIYVVLTAILSLLPVKWKN
;
A
#
# COMPACT_ATOMS: atom_id res chain seq x y z
N MET A 1 23.28 24.44 -3.88
CA MET A 1 22.53 23.42 -3.12
C MET A 1 21.06 23.29 -3.59
N ILE A 2 20.26 24.39 -3.62
CA ILE A 2 18.85 24.36 -4.05
C ILE A 2 18.69 23.69 -5.42
N ILE A 3 19.39 24.20 -6.44
CA ILE A 3 19.31 23.69 -7.83
C ILE A 3 19.62 22.20 -7.90
N LEU A 4 20.61 21.71 -7.16
CA LEU A 4 20.99 20.29 -7.17
C LEU A 4 19.86 19.40 -6.62
N VAL A 5 19.27 19.77 -5.47
CA VAL A 5 18.18 19.00 -4.87
C VAL A 5 16.95 18.99 -5.78
N PHE A 6 16.62 20.14 -6.40
CA PHE A 6 15.53 20.22 -7.37
C PHE A 6 15.78 19.39 -8.62
N ALA A 7 17.01 19.39 -9.16
CA ALA A 7 17.37 18.58 -10.32
C ALA A 7 17.27 17.09 -10.03
N LEU A 8 17.77 16.63 -8.89
CA LEU A 8 17.66 15.23 -8.45
C LEU A 8 16.19 14.82 -8.25
N TYR A 9 15.41 15.70 -7.60
CA TYR A 9 13.99 15.45 -7.38
C TYR A 9 13.19 15.40 -8.69
N LEU A 10 13.43 16.34 -9.60
CA LEU A 10 12.81 16.33 -10.93
C LEU A 10 13.19 15.07 -11.71
N SER A 11 14.46 14.65 -11.69
CA SER A 11 14.92 13.43 -12.34
C SER A 11 14.21 12.19 -11.75
N PHE A 12 14.03 12.13 -10.43
CA PHE A 12 13.29 11.07 -9.76
C PHE A 12 11.81 11.07 -10.19
N ILE A 13 11.14 12.22 -10.20
CA ILE A 13 9.71 12.30 -10.60
C ILE A 13 9.54 11.94 -12.09
N ILE A 14 10.45 12.36 -12.97
CA ILE A 14 10.45 11.95 -14.39
C ILE A 14 10.64 10.43 -14.50
N TYR A 15 11.59 9.86 -13.75
CA TYR A 15 11.80 8.41 -13.72
C TYR A 15 10.51 7.67 -13.36
N ILE A 16 9.81 8.09 -12.30
CA ILE A 16 8.52 7.50 -11.90
C ILE A 16 7.45 7.68 -12.99
N ALA A 17 7.35 8.87 -13.58
CA ALA A 17 6.39 9.15 -14.65
C ALA A 17 6.61 8.26 -15.90
N ILE A 18 7.86 8.05 -16.28
CA ILE A 18 8.21 7.11 -17.37
C ILE A 18 7.75 5.69 -17.04
N GLY A 19 7.93 5.26 -15.78
CA GLY A 19 7.45 3.96 -15.33
C GLY A 19 5.93 3.81 -15.40
N LEU A 20 5.17 4.85 -15.05
CA LEU A 20 3.71 4.84 -15.22
C LEU A 20 3.28 4.60 -16.67
N LEU A 21 4.02 5.16 -17.63
CA LEU A 21 3.76 4.98 -19.07
C LEU A 21 4.15 3.57 -19.57
N ARG A 22 5.08 2.90 -18.89
CA ARG A 22 5.55 1.55 -19.24
C ARG A 22 4.72 0.42 -18.65
N LEU A 23 3.79 0.72 -17.73
CA LEU A 23 2.94 -0.31 -17.15
C LEU A 23 2.11 -1.01 -18.24
N PRO A 24 2.18 -2.33 -18.36
CA PRO A 24 1.36 -3.07 -19.29
C PRO A 24 -0.12 -2.95 -18.91
N LYS A 25 -0.99 -3.10 -19.88
CA LYS A 25 -2.43 -3.32 -19.62
C LYS A 25 -2.64 -4.78 -19.33
N GLU A 26 -3.36 -5.08 -18.26
CA GLU A 26 -3.78 -6.44 -17.96
C GLU A 26 -4.79 -6.94 -19.01
N LYS A 27 -4.66 -8.20 -19.38
CA LYS A 27 -5.66 -8.90 -20.18
C LYS A 27 -6.68 -9.57 -19.25
N PRO A 28 -7.91 -9.78 -19.69
CA PRO A 28 -8.84 -10.63 -18.94
C PRO A 28 -8.21 -11.97 -18.63
N LEU A 29 -8.49 -12.52 -17.46
CA LEU A 29 -7.97 -13.84 -17.07
C LEU A 29 -8.55 -14.89 -18.03
N ALA A 30 -7.69 -15.57 -18.77
CA ALA A 30 -8.08 -16.70 -19.61
C ALA A 30 -8.05 -17.97 -18.76
N ASP A 31 -9.18 -18.66 -18.62
CA ASP A 31 -9.38 -20.01 -18.07
C ASP A 31 -8.42 -20.46 -16.95
N CYS A 32 -8.09 -19.55 -16.03
CA CYS A 32 -7.34 -19.92 -14.82
C CYS A 32 -8.33 -20.52 -13.80
N ASN A 33 -8.11 -21.75 -13.42
CA ASN A 33 -8.93 -22.45 -12.43
C ASN A 33 -8.10 -22.90 -11.21
N GLU A 34 -6.93 -22.28 -11.01
CA GLU A 34 -6.06 -22.56 -9.86
C GLU A 34 -6.78 -22.24 -8.55
N LYS A 35 -6.73 -23.16 -7.60
CA LYS A 35 -7.27 -22.86 -6.26
C LYS A 35 -6.34 -21.91 -5.54
N VAL A 36 -6.92 -20.82 -4.99
CA VAL A 36 -6.16 -19.79 -4.29
C VAL A 36 -6.67 -19.58 -2.87
N THR A 37 -5.81 -19.08 -1.98
CA THR A 37 -6.20 -18.74 -0.61
C THR A 37 -6.02 -17.25 -0.37
N VAL A 38 -7.08 -16.58 0.09
CA VAL A 38 -7.00 -15.23 0.65
C VAL A 38 -6.74 -15.33 2.14
N VAL A 39 -5.66 -14.71 2.61
CA VAL A 39 -5.26 -14.69 4.02
C VAL A 39 -5.46 -13.30 4.63
N MET A 40 -5.96 -13.23 5.85
CA MET A 40 -6.20 -11.99 6.56
C MET A 40 -5.94 -12.16 8.06
N ALA A 41 -5.28 -11.19 8.68
CA ALA A 41 -5.19 -11.05 10.13
C ALA A 41 -6.16 -9.99 10.63
N VAL A 42 -6.93 -10.30 11.67
CA VAL A 42 -7.90 -9.36 12.24
C VAL A 42 -7.64 -9.12 13.73
N LYS A 43 -7.88 -7.90 14.19
CA LYS A 43 -7.89 -7.53 15.60
C LYS A 43 -8.82 -6.37 15.83
N ASN A 44 -9.93 -6.57 16.55
CA ASN A 44 -10.91 -5.54 16.86
C ASN A 44 -11.44 -4.81 15.62
N GLU A 45 -11.97 -5.59 14.64
CA GLU A 45 -12.48 -5.10 13.35
C GLU A 45 -14.01 -5.22 13.23
N SER A 46 -14.74 -5.30 14.35
CA SER A 46 -16.20 -5.47 14.35
C SER A 46 -16.97 -4.43 13.51
N LYS A 47 -16.40 -3.24 13.32
CA LYS A 47 -17.02 -2.15 12.55
C LYS A 47 -17.00 -2.36 11.04
N CYS A 48 -16.02 -3.10 10.51
CA CYS A 48 -15.77 -3.22 9.07
C CYS A 48 -15.80 -4.66 8.55
N ILE A 49 -15.54 -5.66 9.40
CA ILE A 49 -15.41 -7.07 8.99
C ILE A 49 -16.62 -7.60 8.22
N LYS A 50 -17.85 -7.19 8.56
CA LYS A 50 -19.06 -7.63 7.86
C LYS A 50 -19.06 -7.21 6.38
N ASN A 51 -18.64 -5.98 6.08
CA ASN A 51 -18.57 -5.50 4.71
C ASN A 51 -17.50 -6.25 3.92
N CYS A 52 -16.32 -6.47 4.51
CA CYS A 52 -15.25 -7.25 3.91
C CYS A 52 -15.68 -8.70 3.60
N LEU A 53 -16.37 -9.36 4.53
CA LEU A 53 -16.91 -10.72 4.33
C LEU A 53 -17.96 -10.75 3.20
N ASN A 54 -18.80 -9.72 3.08
CA ASN A 54 -19.74 -9.60 1.97
C ASN A 54 -19.03 -9.41 0.63
N ASP A 55 -17.98 -8.59 0.57
CA ASP A 55 -17.16 -8.42 -0.64
C ASP A 55 -16.50 -9.77 -1.04
N PHE A 56 -16.04 -10.56 -0.08
CA PHE A 56 -15.48 -11.88 -0.34
C PHE A 56 -16.51 -12.91 -0.82
N LEU A 57 -17.72 -12.87 -0.26
CA LEU A 57 -18.83 -13.74 -0.70
C LEU A 57 -19.16 -13.51 -2.17
N ASN A 58 -19.08 -12.25 -2.62
CA ASN A 58 -19.46 -11.82 -3.96
C ASN A 58 -18.32 -11.90 -5.01
N GLN A 59 -17.15 -12.48 -4.69
CA GLN A 59 -16.08 -12.62 -5.66
C GLN A 59 -16.50 -13.45 -6.87
N THR A 60 -16.13 -13.00 -8.08
CA THR A 60 -16.41 -13.72 -9.36
C THR A 60 -15.56 -14.98 -9.44
N TYR A 61 -14.34 -14.97 -8.96
CA TYR A 61 -13.46 -16.11 -8.89
C TYR A 61 -13.94 -17.12 -7.86
N LYS A 62 -14.43 -18.29 -8.30
CA LYS A 62 -15.10 -19.25 -7.41
C LYS A 62 -14.15 -20.22 -6.73
N ASN A 63 -12.97 -20.49 -7.32
CA ASN A 63 -12.00 -21.42 -6.75
C ASN A 63 -11.10 -20.75 -5.70
N VAL A 64 -11.73 -20.07 -4.74
CA VAL A 64 -11.07 -19.33 -3.66
C VAL A 64 -11.55 -19.78 -2.29
N GLU A 65 -10.61 -19.99 -1.37
CA GLU A 65 -10.85 -20.18 0.06
C GLU A 65 -10.28 -19.01 0.86
N PHE A 66 -10.81 -18.80 2.06
CA PHE A 66 -10.42 -17.70 2.93
C PHE A 66 -9.91 -18.23 4.27
N ILE A 67 -8.80 -17.68 4.75
CA ILE A 67 -8.28 -17.98 6.09
C ILE A 67 -8.13 -16.66 6.85
N ILE A 68 -8.87 -16.55 7.94
CA ILE A 68 -8.80 -15.41 8.86
C ILE A 68 -8.16 -15.87 10.15
N VAL A 69 -7.10 -15.17 10.58
CA VAL A 69 -6.48 -15.37 11.89
C VAL A 69 -6.86 -14.20 12.79
N ASP A 70 -7.57 -14.51 13.87
CA ASP A 70 -7.97 -13.56 14.91
C ASP A 70 -6.85 -13.37 15.94
N ASP A 71 -6.21 -12.19 15.93
CA ASP A 71 -5.15 -11.82 16.86
C ASP A 71 -5.72 -11.32 18.20
N ASN A 72 -6.45 -12.20 18.89
CA ASN A 72 -7.00 -11.95 20.20
C ASN A 72 -7.95 -10.72 20.24
N SER A 73 -8.93 -10.67 19.33
CA SER A 73 -9.98 -9.65 19.38
C SER A 73 -10.81 -9.77 20.66
N THR A 74 -11.15 -8.61 21.23
CA THR A 74 -11.98 -8.47 22.44
C THR A 74 -13.39 -7.96 22.14
N ASP A 75 -13.66 -7.65 20.86
CA ASP A 75 -14.96 -7.21 20.35
C ASP A 75 -15.69 -8.34 19.60
N GLU A 76 -16.77 -8.00 18.91
CA GLU A 76 -17.61 -8.96 18.17
C GLU A 76 -16.98 -9.47 16.87
N THR A 77 -15.71 -9.19 16.56
CA THR A 77 -15.08 -9.59 15.28
C THR A 77 -15.21 -11.08 15.01
N ALA A 78 -14.77 -11.92 15.94
CA ALA A 78 -14.81 -13.38 15.76
C ALA A 78 -16.24 -13.92 15.63
N ASN A 79 -17.21 -13.33 16.35
CA ASN A 79 -18.61 -13.73 16.27
C ASN A 79 -19.21 -13.38 14.90
N PHE A 80 -18.89 -12.21 14.32
CA PHE A 80 -19.33 -11.85 12.98
C PHE A 80 -18.73 -12.74 11.90
N VAL A 81 -17.47 -13.17 12.05
CA VAL A 81 -16.86 -14.14 11.14
C VAL A 81 -17.58 -15.48 11.21
N ARG A 82 -17.83 -16.04 12.42
CA ARG A 82 -18.51 -17.33 12.60
C ARG A 82 -19.96 -17.31 12.10
N SER A 83 -20.64 -16.17 12.17
CA SER A 83 -22.02 -16.01 11.69
C SER A 83 -22.13 -15.76 10.19
N SER A 84 -21.00 -15.65 9.46
CA SER A 84 -21.00 -15.38 8.02
C SER A 84 -21.35 -16.61 7.19
N GLU A 85 -21.93 -16.39 6.01
CA GLU A 85 -22.20 -17.44 5.03
C GLU A 85 -20.93 -18.14 4.55
N LEU A 86 -19.83 -17.41 4.40
CA LEU A 86 -18.53 -17.99 4.02
C LEU A 86 -18.06 -19.03 5.04
N TYR A 87 -18.29 -18.78 6.34
CA TYR A 87 -17.92 -19.71 7.40
C TYR A 87 -18.86 -20.95 7.42
N SER A 88 -20.17 -20.73 7.32
CA SER A 88 -21.15 -21.82 7.33
C SER A 88 -21.04 -22.75 6.12
N THR A 89 -20.62 -22.24 4.97
CA THR A 89 -20.38 -23.04 3.75
C THR A 89 -19.01 -23.71 3.71
N GLY A 90 -18.16 -23.50 4.72
CA GLY A 90 -16.81 -24.07 4.79
C GLY A 90 -15.79 -23.41 3.84
N ARG A 91 -16.17 -22.31 3.16
CA ARG A 91 -15.24 -21.54 2.30
C ARG A 91 -14.29 -20.66 3.10
N LEU A 92 -14.58 -20.40 4.37
CA LEU A 92 -13.76 -19.61 5.27
C LEU A 92 -13.39 -20.42 6.52
N LYS A 93 -12.09 -20.40 6.86
CA LYS A 93 -11.55 -20.95 8.11
C LYS A 93 -11.19 -19.78 9.04
N LEU A 94 -11.72 -19.79 10.27
CA LEU A 94 -11.31 -18.87 11.33
C LEU A 94 -10.36 -19.58 12.28
N ILE A 95 -9.20 -18.98 12.57
CA ILE A 95 -8.16 -19.52 13.42
C ILE A 95 -7.81 -18.49 14.49
N SER A 96 -7.63 -18.92 15.74
CA SER A 96 -7.06 -18.07 16.78
C SER A 96 -5.56 -17.96 16.61
N ALA A 97 -5.00 -16.76 16.77
CA ALA A 97 -3.56 -16.56 16.69
C ALA A 97 -2.83 -17.32 17.81
N THR A 98 -1.72 -17.97 17.46
CA THR A 98 -0.82 -18.63 18.41
C THR A 98 0.24 -17.66 18.96
N GLY A 99 0.40 -16.49 18.36
CA GLY A 99 1.30 -15.41 18.75
C GLY A 99 0.58 -14.06 18.77
N ASN A 100 1.31 -12.98 18.98
CA ASN A 100 0.76 -11.64 18.97
C ASN A 100 1.30 -10.82 17.78
N GLY A 101 0.41 -10.10 17.10
CA GLY A 101 0.75 -9.17 16.05
C GLY A 101 0.48 -9.67 14.63
N LYS A 102 0.18 -8.72 13.75
CA LYS A 102 -0.27 -8.96 12.36
C LYS A 102 0.64 -9.92 11.59
N LYS A 103 1.97 -9.75 11.66
CA LYS A 103 2.93 -10.57 10.90
C LYS A 103 2.88 -12.05 11.28
N LEU A 104 2.82 -12.35 12.58
CA LEU A 104 2.71 -13.74 13.04
C LEU A 104 1.38 -14.35 12.65
N ALA A 105 0.29 -13.58 12.74
CA ALA A 105 -1.02 -14.01 12.31
C ALA A 105 -1.09 -14.29 10.79
N ILE A 106 -0.51 -13.43 9.96
CA ILE A 106 -0.41 -13.65 8.50
C ILE A 106 0.45 -14.88 8.20
N LYS A 107 1.62 -15.02 8.84
CA LYS A 107 2.48 -16.20 8.67
C LYS A 107 1.75 -17.48 9.06
N GLN A 108 0.99 -17.47 10.15
CA GLN A 108 0.15 -18.60 10.56
C GLN A 108 -0.92 -18.90 9.50
N ALA A 109 -1.62 -17.89 8.98
CA ALA A 109 -2.62 -18.08 7.93
C ALA A 109 -2.01 -18.71 6.67
N ILE A 110 -0.82 -18.22 6.23
CA ILE A 110 -0.10 -18.78 5.09
C ILE A 110 0.32 -20.23 5.34
N SER A 111 0.79 -20.58 6.54
CA SER A 111 1.17 -21.97 6.86
C SER A 111 -0.01 -22.92 6.80
N GLU A 112 -1.19 -22.48 7.18
CA GLU A 112 -2.46 -23.22 7.17
C GLU A 112 -3.11 -23.35 5.78
N ALA A 113 -2.72 -22.50 4.83
CA ALA A 113 -3.19 -22.53 3.45
C ALA A 113 -2.71 -23.83 2.77
N LYS A 114 -3.64 -24.47 2.04
CA LYS A 114 -3.35 -25.70 1.26
C LYS A 114 -3.04 -25.43 -0.20
N THR A 115 -3.19 -24.18 -0.63
CA THR A 115 -2.95 -23.73 -2.01
C THR A 115 -1.57 -23.10 -2.14
N GLU A 116 -1.06 -23.08 -3.36
CA GLU A 116 0.23 -22.46 -3.65
C GLU A 116 0.10 -20.95 -3.81
N ILE A 117 -0.98 -20.47 -4.39
CA ILE A 117 -1.21 -19.03 -4.64
C ILE A 117 -1.91 -18.42 -3.44
N ILE A 118 -1.28 -17.40 -2.84
CA ILE A 118 -1.76 -16.68 -1.68
C ILE A 118 -2.04 -15.22 -2.04
N LEU A 119 -3.22 -14.74 -1.63
CA LEU A 119 -3.55 -13.31 -1.65
C LEU A 119 -3.61 -12.78 -0.22
N THR A 120 -3.13 -11.56 0.00
CA THR A 120 -3.29 -10.88 1.29
C THR A 120 -4.39 -9.84 1.25
N ALA A 121 -5.12 -9.71 2.36
CA ALA A 121 -6.22 -8.77 2.53
C ALA A 121 -6.23 -8.15 3.92
N ASP A 122 -6.86 -6.97 4.06
CA ASP A 122 -7.13 -6.29 5.32
C ASP A 122 -8.65 -6.10 5.51
N ALA A 123 -9.12 -6.14 6.76
CA ALA A 123 -10.55 -6.12 7.09
C ALA A 123 -11.22 -4.75 6.88
N ASP A 124 -10.45 -3.67 6.91
CA ASP A 124 -10.89 -2.28 6.75
C ASP A 124 -10.82 -1.76 5.31
N VAL A 125 -10.74 -2.70 4.35
CA VAL A 125 -10.65 -2.44 2.91
C VAL A 125 -11.90 -2.95 2.21
N SER A 126 -12.35 -2.24 1.18
CA SER A 126 -13.44 -2.69 0.28
C SER A 126 -12.85 -3.26 -1.01
N TYR A 127 -13.30 -4.45 -1.37
CA TYR A 127 -12.81 -5.23 -2.49
C TYR A 127 -13.87 -5.29 -3.61
N PRO A 128 -13.52 -4.97 -4.87
CA PRO A 128 -14.44 -5.20 -5.97
C PRO A 128 -14.66 -6.72 -6.18
N ASN A 129 -15.80 -7.08 -6.74
CA ASN A 129 -16.16 -8.49 -6.97
C ASN A 129 -15.16 -9.23 -7.88
N THR A 130 -14.42 -8.50 -8.69
CA THR A 130 -13.43 -8.99 -9.65
C THR A 130 -12.00 -9.01 -9.11
N TRP A 131 -11.80 -8.62 -7.84
CA TRP A 131 -10.46 -8.42 -7.27
C TRP A 131 -9.59 -9.68 -7.32
N VAL A 132 -10.10 -10.82 -6.85
CA VAL A 132 -9.33 -12.08 -6.84
C VAL A 132 -8.96 -12.47 -8.26
N GLU A 133 -9.93 -12.43 -9.18
CA GLU A 133 -9.74 -12.78 -10.59
C GLU A 133 -8.67 -11.91 -11.26
N ALA A 134 -8.74 -10.60 -11.09
CA ALA A 134 -7.79 -9.67 -11.69
C ALA A 134 -6.39 -9.80 -11.09
N MET A 135 -6.27 -10.04 -9.79
CA MET A 135 -4.98 -10.22 -9.11
C MET A 135 -4.32 -11.55 -9.51
N VAL A 136 -5.08 -12.64 -9.57
CA VAL A 136 -4.59 -13.95 -10.04
C VAL A 136 -4.21 -13.87 -11.51
N GLY A 137 -4.99 -13.16 -12.32
CA GLY A 137 -4.68 -12.91 -13.74
C GLY A 137 -3.35 -12.20 -13.92
N ALA A 138 -3.10 -11.13 -13.17
CA ALA A 138 -1.82 -10.43 -13.21
C ALA A 138 -0.65 -11.34 -12.76
N TYR A 139 -0.85 -12.15 -11.73
CA TYR A 139 0.16 -13.09 -11.24
C TYR A 139 0.56 -14.12 -12.32
N THR A 140 -0.43 -14.76 -12.94
CA THR A 140 -0.18 -15.83 -13.94
C THR A 140 0.35 -15.27 -15.26
N GLN A 141 -0.18 -14.14 -15.75
CA GLN A 141 0.23 -13.55 -17.04
C GLN A 141 1.68 -13.07 -17.04
N HIS A 142 2.18 -12.59 -15.91
CA HIS A 142 3.50 -11.99 -15.81
C HIS A 142 4.54 -12.92 -15.15
N ASN A 143 4.18 -14.16 -14.78
CA ASN A 143 5.02 -15.09 -14.03
C ASN A 143 5.71 -14.38 -12.85
N ALA A 144 4.94 -13.59 -12.13
CA ALA A 144 5.46 -12.73 -11.06
C ALA A 144 5.65 -13.54 -9.77
N ASP A 145 6.73 -13.28 -9.03
CA ASP A 145 6.92 -13.80 -7.68
C ASP A 145 6.11 -13.02 -6.65
N LEU A 146 5.89 -11.71 -6.92
CA LEU A 146 5.06 -10.81 -6.12
C LEU A 146 4.27 -9.88 -7.03
N VAL A 147 2.94 -9.87 -6.88
CA VAL A 147 2.07 -8.87 -7.50
C VAL A 147 1.61 -7.86 -6.46
N ILE A 148 1.71 -6.58 -6.78
CA ILE A 148 1.21 -5.46 -5.98
C ILE A 148 -0.10 -4.99 -6.59
N GLY A 149 -1.19 -5.00 -5.82
CA GLY A 149 -2.50 -4.52 -6.28
C GLY A 149 -2.66 -3.01 -6.19
N PRO A 150 -3.49 -2.43 -7.06
CA PRO A 150 -3.82 -1.01 -7.02
C PRO A 150 -4.76 -0.71 -5.83
N VAL A 151 -4.45 0.38 -5.13
CA VAL A 151 -5.22 0.83 -3.97
C VAL A 151 -5.61 2.28 -4.15
N LYS A 152 -6.88 2.61 -3.92
CA LYS A 152 -7.37 3.99 -3.89
C LYS A 152 -7.94 4.34 -2.53
N MET A 153 -7.92 5.61 -2.17
CA MET A 153 -8.58 6.12 -0.98
C MET A 153 -9.99 6.61 -1.32
N SER A 154 -10.92 6.47 -0.36
CA SER A 154 -12.28 7.02 -0.47
C SER A 154 -12.25 8.55 -0.68
N ARG A 155 -13.18 9.07 -1.48
CA ARG A 155 -13.29 10.53 -1.77
C ARG A 155 -13.75 11.35 -0.56
N GLU A 156 -14.26 10.72 0.48
CA GLU A 156 -14.67 11.37 1.73
C GLU A 156 -13.51 12.08 2.46
N TYR A 157 -12.26 11.71 2.11
CA TYR A 157 -11.03 12.26 2.70
C TYR A 157 -10.15 12.92 1.63
N PRO A 158 -10.55 14.06 1.05
CA PRO A 158 -9.91 14.60 -0.15
C PRO A 158 -8.42 14.93 0.03
N LEU A 159 -8.02 15.47 1.18
CA LEU A 159 -6.62 15.79 1.46
C LEU A 159 -5.76 14.54 1.61
N GLN A 160 -6.26 13.52 2.32
CA GLN A 160 -5.58 12.23 2.44
C GLN A 160 -5.59 11.46 1.10
N CYS A 161 -6.65 11.62 0.30
CA CYS A 161 -6.73 11.06 -1.04
C CYS A 161 -5.64 11.62 -1.95
N MET A 162 -5.34 12.92 -1.88
CA MET A 162 -4.23 13.55 -2.62
C MET A 162 -2.87 12.97 -2.23
N GLU A 163 -2.60 12.84 -0.93
CA GLU A 163 -1.38 12.18 -0.44
C GLU A 163 -1.28 10.74 -0.98
N TYR A 164 -2.37 10.01 -0.88
CA TYR A 164 -2.37 8.60 -1.29
C TYR A 164 -2.21 8.40 -2.80
N LEU A 165 -2.67 9.37 -3.62
CA LEU A 165 -2.40 9.39 -5.05
C LEU A 165 -0.90 9.49 -5.35
N SER A 166 -0.15 10.29 -4.57
CA SER A 166 1.31 10.35 -4.70
C SER A 166 1.97 8.99 -4.41
N ILE A 167 1.53 8.33 -3.31
CA ILE A 167 2.01 7.01 -2.92
C ILE A 167 1.74 5.99 -4.05
N MET A 168 0.51 5.96 -4.58
CA MET A 168 0.16 5.05 -5.67
C MET A 168 0.89 5.35 -6.97
N GLY A 169 1.11 6.64 -7.28
CA GLY A 169 1.93 7.04 -8.43
C GLY A 169 3.37 6.52 -8.32
N ILE A 170 3.99 6.65 -7.14
CA ILE A 170 5.34 6.13 -6.88
C ILE A 170 5.35 4.60 -6.94
N THR A 171 4.37 3.93 -6.30
CA THR A 171 4.27 2.46 -6.30
C THR A 171 4.17 1.93 -7.73
N ALA A 172 3.23 2.43 -8.50
CA ALA A 172 2.97 1.98 -9.87
C ALA A 172 4.13 2.33 -10.81
N GLY A 173 4.63 3.58 -10.76
CA GLY A 173 5.68 4.04 -11.64
C GLY A 173 7.03 3.36 -11.37
N SER A 174 7.39 3.14 -10.10
CA SER A 174 8.62 2.42 -9.77
C SER A 174 8.56 0.96 -10.22
N ALA A 175 7.40 0.30 -10.05
CA ALA A 175 7.20 -1.06 -10.53
C ALA A 175 7.25 -1.14 -12.07
N GLY A 176 6.68 -0.15 -12.80
CA GLY A 176 6.77 -0.07 -14.26
C GLY A 176 8.21 0.09 -14.78
N ASN A 177 9.12 0.60 -13.97
CA ASN A 177 10.56 0.64 -14.24
C ASN A 177 11.31 -0.60 -13.71
N LYS A 178 10.60 -1.64 -13.28
CA LYS A 178 11.18 -2.87 -12.73
C LYS A 178 12.06 -2.67 -11.48
N ASN A 179 11.85 -1.57 -10.77
CA ASN A 179 12.50 -1.27 -9.50
C ASN A 179 11.47 -0.75 -8.50
N PRO A 180 10.55 -1.60 -8.02
CA PRO A 180 9.48 -1.20 -7.12
C PRO A 180 10.03 -0.66 -5.80
N LEU A 181 9.47 0.46 -5.35
CA LEU A 181 9.88 1.17 -4.14
C LEU A 181 8.88 1.03 -2.99
N MET A 182 7.64 0.65 -3.30
CA MET A 182 6.56 0.56 -2.32
C MET A 182 5.64 -0.62 -2.62
N CYS A 183 5.00 -1.13 -1.56
CA CYS A 183 4.04 -2.22 -1.61
C CYS A 183 2.90 -1.96 -0.61
N ASN A 184 1.78 -2.65 -0.77
CA ASN A 184 0.61 -2.51 0.11
C ASN A 184 0.10 -3.88 0.54
N ALA A 185 0.18 -4.19 1.82
CA ALA A 185 -0.22 -5.47 2.40
C ALA A 185 -1.69 -5.86 2.13
N CYS A 186 -2.57 -4.88 1.90
CA CYS A 186 -3.99 -5.13 1.70
C CYS A 186 -4.35 -5.69 0.31
N SER A 187 -3.41 -5.77 -0.63
CA SER A 187 -3.64 -6.32 -1.97
C SER A 187 -2.32 -6.78 -2.59
N MET A 188 -1.91 -8.00 -2.28
CA MET A 188 -0.73 -8.66 -2.84
C MET A 188 -1.09 -10.09 -3.26
N VAL A 189 -0.34 -10.63 -4.24
CA VAL A 189 -0.35 -12.06 -4.60
C VAL A 189 1.08 -12.55 -4.68
N PHE A 190 1.31 -13.74 -4.16
CA PHE A 190 2.60 -14.43 -4.23
C PHE A 190 2.42 -15.95 -4.08
N ALA A 191 3.43 -16.73 -4.46
CA ALA A 191 3.46 -18.16 -4.15
C ALA A 191 3.82 -18.39 -2.67
N LYS A 192 3.18 -19.37 -2.04
CA LYS A 192 3.50 -19.80 -0.66
C LYS A 192 4.97 -20.17 -0.50
N GLU A 193 5.53 -20.89 -1.45
CA GLU A 193 6.96 -21.24 -1.45
C GLU A 193 7.84 -20.01 -1.55
N TRP A 194 7.44 -19.00 -2.36
CA TRP A 194 8.18 -17.74 -2.46
C TRP A 194 8.22 -17.00 -1.14
N TYR A 195 7.07 -16.87 -0.48
CA TYR A 195 7.00 -16.24 0.84
C TYR A 195 7.91 -16.94 1.87
N ASN A 196 7.98 -18.26 1.83
CA ASN A 196 8.83 -19.04 2.74
C ASN A 196 10.34 -18.84 2.51
N LYS A 197 10.76 -18.45 1.30
CA LYS A 197 12.15 -18.07 0.97
C LYS A 197 12.50 -16.66 1.43
N CYS A 198 11.49 -15.79 1.60
CA CYS A 198 11.66 -14.38 1.93
C CYS A 198 11.88 -14.14 3.43
N ASP A 199 12.78 -13.21 3.77
CA ASP A 199 12.90 -12.68 5.12
C ASP A 199 11.96 -11.50 5.33
N VAL A 200 10.84 -11.74 5.98
CA VAL A 200 9.83 -10.70 6.30
C VAL A 200 10.10 -9.99 7.62
N GLN A 201 11.26 -10.19 8.24
CA GLN A 201 11.71 -9.55 9.48
C GLN A 201 10.65 -9.57 10.60
N LEU A 202 10.32 -10.76 11.08
CA LEU A 202 9.25 -10.98 12.08
C LEU A 202 9.46 -10.21 13.39
N SER A 203 10.67 -9.84 13.73
CA SER A 203 11.03 -9.04 14.92
C SER A 203 10.54 -7.58 14.83
N VAL A 204 10.31 -7.06 13.62
CA VAL A 204 9.82 -5.69 13.42
C VAL A 204 8.28 -5.72 13.41
N PRO A 205 7.58 -4.97 14.27
CA PRO A 205 6.13 -5.08 14.46
C PRO A 205 5.24 -4.73 13.24
N SER A 206 5.81 -4.12 12.20
CA SER A 206 5.09 -3.63 11.00
C SER A 206 5.92 -3.86 9.74
N GLY A 207 5.34 -3.71 8.56
CA GLY A 207 6.05 -3.74 7.28
C GLY A 207 6.19 -5.14 6.67
N ASP A 208 5.23 -6.01 6.92
CA ASP A 208 5.11 -7.31 6.26
C ASP A 208 5.16 -7.18 4.72
N ASP A 209 4.53 -6.15 4.17
CA ASP A 209 4.54 -5.80 2.77
C ASP A 209 5.93 -5.38 2.26
N MET A 210 6.52 -4.39 2.92
CA MET A 210 7.78 -3.79 2.48
C MET A 210 8.97 -4.74 2.62
N PHE A 211 9.00 -5.55 3.69
CA PHE A 211 10.08 -6.53 3.86
C PHE A 211 9.94 -7.72 2.91
N LEU A 212 8.69 -8.11 2.57
CA LEU A 212 8.46 -9.07 1.49
C LEU A 212 8.97 -8.52 0.16
N LEU A 213 8.66 -7.24 -0.15
CA LEU A 213 9.15 -6.56 -1.34
C LEU A 213 10.70 -6.52 -1.38
N GLU A 214 11.35 -6.06 -0.31
CA GLU A 214 12.82 -6.00 -0.25
C GLU A 214 13.45 -7.39 -0.41
N SER A 215 12.90 -8.39 0.27
CA SER A 215 13.40 -9.76 0.17
C SER A 215 13.21 -10.32 -1.25
N THR A 216 12.06 -10.04 -1.88
CA THR A 216 11.81 -10.41 -3.28
C THR A 216 12.83 -9.77 -4.22
N LYS A 217 13.12 -8.47 -4.07
CA LYS A 217 14.16 -7.77 -4.85
C LYS A 217 15.55 -8.36 -4.61
N LYS A 218 15.90 -8.65 -3.37
CA LYS A 218 17.21 -9.23 -2.99
C LYS A 218 17.43 -10.63 -3.57
N LEU A 219 16.34 -11.36 -3.81
CA LEU A 219 16.36 -12.70 -4.43
C LEU A 219 16.18 -12.64 -5.96
N ASP A 220 16.31 -11.44 -6.56
CA ASP A 220 16.09 -11.20 -8.00
C ASP A 220 14.71 -11.65 -8.50
N GLY A 221 13.69 -11.65 -7.62
CA GLY A 221 12.33 -12.03 -7.95
C GLY A 221 11.60 -10.98 -8.80
N ILE A 222 10.66 -11.46 -9.61
CA ILE A 222 9.85 -10.63 -10.50
C ILE A 222 8.72 -9.99 -9.70
N VAL A 223 8.76 -8.65 -9.57
CA VAL A 223 7.67 -7.87 -8.97
C VAL A 223 6.86 -7.19 -10.04
N HIS A 224 5.55 -7.39 -10.03
CA HIS A 224 4.62 -6.78 -10.97
C HIS A 224 3.59 -5.90 -10.25
N PHE A 225 3.18 -4.79 -10.86
CA PHE A 225 2.05 -3.96 -10.41
C PHE A 225 0.84 -4.26 -11.27
N CYS A 226 -0.24 -4.78 -10.67
CA CYS A 226 -1.48 -5.06 -11.38
C CYS A 226 -2.12 -3.77 -11.90
N ASN A 227 -2.02 -3.55 -13.22
CA ASN A 227 -2.51 -2.35 -13.88
C ASN A 227 -3.97 -2.50 -14.34
N SER A 228 -4.84 -3.07 -13.48
CA SER A 228 -6.27 -3.27 -13.73
C SER A 228 -7.14 -2.46 -12.78
N GLY A 229 -8.15 -1.78 -13.32
CA GLY A 229 -9.19 -1.16 -12.51
C GLY A 229 -10.10 -2.17 -11.79
N GLU A 230 -10.14 -3.42 -12.25
CA GLU A 230 -10.91 -4.51 -11.68
C GLU A 230 -10.29 -5.04 -10.37
N ALA A 231 -8.98 -4.82 -10.18
CA ALA A 231 -8.26 -5.15 -8.95
C ALA A 231 -8.23 -4.00 -7.94
N GLU A 232 -8.80 -2.83 -8.26
CA GLU A 232 -8.63 -1.59 -7.49
C GLU A 232 -9.42 -1.61 -6.18
N VAL A 233 -8.75 -1.89 -5.08
CA VAL A 233 -9.35 -1.89 -3.73
C VAL A 233 -9.47 -0.47 -3.17
N THR A 234 -10.42 -0.26 -2.25
CA THR A 234 -10.68 1.04 -1.65
C THR A 234 -10.40 1.02 -0.15
N ILE A 235 -9.50 1.88 0.30
CA ILE A 235 -9.23 2.12 1.73
C ILE A 235 -10.00 3.36 2.22
N LYS A 236 -10.34 3.35 3.51
CA LYS A 236 -10.88 4.50 4.21
C LYS A 236 -9.74 5.37 4.75
N GLY A 237 -9.93 6.70 4.76
CA GLY A 237 -9.03 7.62 5.45
C GLY A 237 -9.20 7.57 6.97
N SER A 238 -8.30 8.23 7.69
CA SER A 238 -8.40 8.39 9.14
C SER A 238 -9.41 9.47 9.50
N ASP A 239 -10.30 9.18 10.45
CA ASP A 239 -11.37 10.10 10.88
C ASP A 239 -10.86 11.24 11.77
N SER A 240 -9.64 11.16 12.31
CA SER A 240 -9.02 12.17 13.15
C SER A 240 -7.56 12.44 12.79
N LEU A 241 -7.08 13.68 13.03
CA LEU A 241 -5.67 14.02 12.84
C LEU A 241 -4.74 13.15 13.70
N LYS A 242 -5.14 12.84 14.94
CA LYS A 242 -4.36 11.98 15.83
C LYS A 242 -4.16 10.58 15.24
N GLU A 243 -5.22 9.99 14.72
CA GLU A 243 -5.18 8.67 14.08
C GLU A 243 -4.37 8.72 12.79
N PHE A 244 -4.57 9.74 11.98
CA PHE A 244 -3.81 10.00 10.76
C PHE A 244 -2.30 10.01 11.04
N PHE A 245 -1.82 10.88 11.94
CA PHE A 245 -0.39 10.96 12.27
C PHE A 245 0.13 9.67 12.90
N ARG A 246 -0.65 8.99 13.75
CA ARG A 246 -0.28 7.69 14.32
C ARG A 246 -0.09 6.64 13.22
N GLN A 247 -0.97 6.58 12.25
CA GLN A 247 -0.88 5.65 11.12
C GLN A 247 0.37 5.94 10.28
N ARG A 248 0.63 7.21 9.93
CA ARG A 248 1.79 7.62 9.12
C ARG A 248 3.12 7.43 9.87
N ALA A 249 3.17 7.77 11.15
CA ALA A 249 4.33 7.50 12.00
C ALA A 249 4.65 6.00 12.04
N ARG A 250 3.62 5.13 12.15
CA ARG A 250 3.78 3.68 12.08
C ARG A 250 4.33 3.21 10.72
N TRP A 251 3.89 3.82 9.62
CA TRP A 251 4.43 3.48 8.30
C TRP A 251 5.90 3.91 8.16
N THR A 252 6.25 5.06 8.69
CA THR A 252 7.62 5.61 8.61
C THR A 252 8.57 4.93 9.59
N SER A 253 8.10 4.42 10.75
CA SER A 253 8.95 3.83 11.80
C SER A 253 9.75 2.60 11.37
N LYS A 254 9.41 1.98 10.25
CA LYS A 254 10.15 0.85 9.66
C LYS A 254 11.34 1.28 8.77
N ALA A 255 11.41 2.56 8.40
CA ALA A 255 12.46 3.07 7.52
C ALA A 255 13.91 2.76 7.96
N PRO A 256 14.27 2.77 9.28
CA PRO A 256 15.61 2.38 9.73
C PRO A 256 15.98 0.92 9.49
N HIS A 257 14.99 0.06 9.19
CA HIS A 257 15.20 -1.37 8.97
C HIS A 257 15.32 -1.73 7.47
N TYR A 258 15.11 -0.76 6.56
CA TYR A 258 15.29 -1.00 5.13
C TYR A 258 16.76 -1.14 4.76
N THR A 259 17.02 -2.04 3.83
CA THR A 259 18.37 -2.36 3.32
C THR A 259 18.51 -2.09 1.82
N ASP A 260 17.40 -1.98 1.09
CA ASP A 260 17.41 -1.66 -0.34
C ASP A 260 17.80 -0.20 -0.56
N LEU A 261 18.93 0.00 -1.27
CA LEU A 261 19.49 1.33 -1.52
C LEU A 261 18.55 2.25 -2.32
N SER A 262 17.74 1.69 -3.21
CA SER A 262 16.80 2.49 -4.01
C SER A 262 15.63 3.01 -3.17
N ILE A 263 15.14 2.19 -2.23
CA ILE A 263 14.10 2.58 -1.26
C ILE A 263 14.66 3.64 -0.31
N ILE A 264 15.86 3.43 0.24
CA ILE A 264 16.52 4.39 1.15
C ILE A 264 16.79 5.70 0.43
N ALA A 265 17.43 5.66 -0.74
CA ALA A 265 17.80 6.86 -1.48
C ALA A 265 16.58 7.69 -1.90
N SER A 266 15.50 7.03 -2.34
CA SER A 266 14.24 7.73 -2.68
C SER A 266 13.60 8.39 -1.44
N GLY A 267 13.57 7.70 -0.31
CA GLY A 267 13.08 8.25 0.95
C GLY A 267 13.89 9.45 1.43
N VAL A 268 15.22 9.35 1.40
CA VAL A 268 16.14 10.45 1.76
C VAL A 268 15.96 11.64 0.83
N LEU A 269 15.84 11.41 -0.49
CA LEU A 269 15.66 12.49 -1.47
C LEU A 269 14.32 13.23 -1.23
N VAL A 270 13.23 12.48 -1.04
CA VAL A 270 11.92 13.08 -0.74
C VAL A 270 11.98 13.86 0.55
N PHE A 271 12.56 13.32 1.62
CA PHE A 271 12.69 14.00 2.91
C PHE A 271 13.55 15.26 2.82
N ALA A 272 14.71 15.20 2.14
CA ALA A 272 15.57 16.35 1.93
C ALA A 272 14.87 17.48 1.13
N MET A 273 14.06 17.11 0.12
CA MET A 273 13.25 18.09 -0.60
C MET A 273 12.24 18.77 0.34
N GLN A 274 11.57 18.04 1.24
CA GLN A 274 10.61 18.65 2.16
C GLN A 274 11.30 19.57 3.19
N CYS A 275 12.47 19.19 3.71
CA CYS A 275 13.28 20.05 4.57
C CYS A 275 13.71 21.34 3.84
N LEU A 276 14.15 21.21 2.59
CA LEU A 276 14.49 22.37 1.75
C LEU A 276 13.29 23.31 1.53
N MET A 277 12.09 22.74 1.29
CA MET A 277 10.86 23.53 1.11
C MET A 277 10.48 24.30 2.37
N ILE A 278 10.65 23.73 3.57
CA ILE A 278 10.44 24.45 4.84
C ILE A 278 11.42 25.63 4.94
N GLY A 279 12.71 25.41 4.62
CA GLY A 279 13.70 26.47 4.57
C GLY A 279 13.32 27.59 3.59
N ILE A 280 12.85 27.23 2.39
CA ILE A 280 12.37 28.20 1.39
C ILE A 280 11.16 28.98 1.92
N TYR A 281 10.20 28.35 2.57
CA TYR A 281 9.05 29.04 3.17
C TYR A 281 9.48 30.09 4.20
N ILE A 282 10.38 29.72 5.11
CA ILE A 282 10.90 30.62 6.13
C ILE A 282 11.63 31.80 5.47
N MET A 283 12.53 31.52 4.53
CA MET A 283 13.35 32.57 3.89
C MET A 283 12.53 33.47 2.95
N SER A 284 11.38 33.00 2.43
CA SER A 284 10.52 33.81 1.56
C SER A 284 9.90 35.04 2.23
N PHE A 285 9.87 35.08 3.57
CA PHE A 285 9.47 36.28 4.33
C PHE A 285 10.42 37.46 4.09
N TRP A 286 11.72 37.19 3.86
CA TRP A 286 12.73 38.20 3.59
C TRP A 286 13.04 38.36 2.10
N SER A 287 12.80 37.31 1.32
CA SER A 287 13.11 37.30 -0.12
C SER A 287 11.97 36.62 -0.90
N PRO A 288 10.91 37.36 -1.27
CA PRO A 288 9.73 36.79 -1.95
C PRO A 288 10.03 36.08 -3.27
N ILE A 289 11.16 36.38 -3.91
CA ILE A 289 11.61 35.72 -5.15
C ILE A 289 11.77 34.21 -4.95
N LEU A 290 12.02 33.76 -3.71
CA LEU A 290 12.14 32.35 -3.39
C LEU A 290 10.82 31.56 -3.60
N LEU A 291 9.68 32.22 -3.67
CA LEU A 291 8.39 31.60 -4.00
C LEU A 291 8.38 30.97 -5.40
N VAL A 292 9.31 31.36 -6.27
CA VAL A 292 9.50 30.68 -7.57
C VAL A 292 9.81 29.17 -7.39
N TRP A 293 10.53 28.81 -6.33
CA TRP A 293 10.85 27.42 -6.04
C TRP A 293 9.64 26.62 -5.51
N VAL A 294 8.71 27.30 -4.81
CA VAL A 294 7.43 26.70 -4.39
C VAL A 294 6.60 26.36 -5.63
N ALA A 295 6.50 27.29 -6.58
CA ALA A 295 5.82 27.06 -7.83
C ALA A 295 6.49 25.96 -8.68
N ALA A 296 7.82 25.97 -8.75
CA ALA A 296 8.58 24.93 -9.46
C ALA A 296 8.31 23.53 -8.86
N LYS A 297 8.37 23.40 -7.54
CA LYS A 297 8.08 22.12 -6.86
C LYS A 297 6.64 21.66 -7.11
N TYR A 298 5.67 22.56 -7.05
CA TYR A 298 4.28 22.25 -7.36
C TYR A 298 4.12 21.71 -8.81
N ILE A 299 4.76 22.34 -9.79
CA ILE A 299 4.72 21.89 -11.18
C ILE A 299 5.36 20.49 -11.32
N ILE A 300 6.49 20.26 -10.65
CA ILE A 300 7.16 18.95 -10.64
C ILE A 300 6.24 17.88 -10.07
N ASP A 301 5.57 18.14 -8.94
CA ASP A 301 4.64 17.18 -8.33
C ASP A 301 3.46 16.83 -9.24
N MET A 302 2.97 17.81 -10.02
CA MET A 302 1.87 17.59 -10.95
C MET A 302 2.23 16.62 -12.08
N ILE A 303 3.51 16.42 -12.40
CA ILE A 303 3.95 15.44 -13.42
C ILE A 303 3.52 14.03 -13.05
N ILE A 304 3.47 13.69 -11.76
CA ILE A 304 3.02 12.37 -11.30
C ILE A 304 1.56 12.39 -10.81
N LEU A 305 1.14 13.45 -10.14
CA LEU A 305 -0.20 13.53 -9.55
C LEU A 305 -1.30 13.52 -10.61
N LEU A 306 -1.11 14.28 -11.69
CA LEU A 306 -2.13 14.39 -12.75
C LEU A 306 -2.39 13.05 -13.46
N PRO A 307 -1.38 12.34 -14.02
CA PRO A 307 -1.62 11.04 -14.65
C PRO A 307 -2.16 10.00 -13.66
N THR A 308 -1.70 10.01 -12.42
CA THR A 308 -2.21 9.11 -11.37
C THR A 308 -3.67 9.41 -11.04
N ALA A 309 -4.06 10.69 -10.90
CA ALA A 309 -5.43 11.09 -10.65
C ALA A 309 -6.39 10.72 -11.80
N ILE A 310 -5.93 10.84 -13.05
CA ILE A 310 -6.68 10.40 -14.24
C ILE A 310 -6.88 8.90 -14.18
N ARG A 311 -5.80 8.13 -13.93
CA ARG A 311 -5.84 6.68 -13.86
C ARG A 311 -6.84 6.16 -12.80
N PHE A 312 -6.78 6.69 -11.59
CA PHE A 312 -7.67 6.30 -10.48
C PHE A 312 -9.02 7.03 -10.48
N LYS A 313 -9.34 7.76 -11.56
CA LYS A 313 -10.59 8.55 -11.69
C LYS A 313 -10.82 9.48 -10.49
N LYS A 314 -9.74 10.11 -10.00
CA LYS A 314 -9.72 11.01 -8.84
C LYS A 314 -9.39 12.46 -9.20
N THR A 315 -9.51 12.85 -10.46
CA THR A 315 -9.25 14.23 -10.92
C THR A 315 -9.97 15.33 -10.11
N PRO A 316 -11.20 15.13 -9.58
CA PRO A 316 -11.85 16.17 -8.78
C PRO A 316 -11.09 16.54 -7.50
N VAL A 317 -10.28 15.64 -6.93
CA VAL A 317 -9.51 15.96 -5.70
C VAL A 317 -8.29 16.84 -5.99
N LEU A 318 -7.90 17.01 -7.25
CA LEU A 318 -6.79 17.90 -7.63
C LEU A 318 -7.05 19.37 -7.28
N VAL A 319 -8.30 19.78 -7.07
CA VAL A 319 -8.62 21.12 -6.55
C VAL A 319 -7.93 21.41 -5.22
N TYR A 320 -7.63 20.39 -4.43
CA TYR A 320 -6.92 20.51 -3.16
C TYR A 320 -5.39 20.48 -3.29
N SER A 321 -4.85 20.29 -4.51
CA SER A 321 -3.41 20.08 -4.73
C SER A 321 -2.54 21.23 -4.24
N LEU A 322 -2.98 22.47 -4.45
CA LEU A 322 -2.24 23.63 -3.98
C LEU A 322 -2.20 23.70 -2.44
N LEU A 323 -3.33 23.42 -1.79
CA LEU A 323 -3.40 23.38 -0.32
C LEU A 323 -2.48 22.27 0.23
N VAL A 324 -2.52 21.09 -0.38
CA VAL A 324 -1.64 19.98 0.01
C VAL A 324 -0.17 20.36 -0.20
N ALA A 325 0.19 20.95 -1.33
CA ALA A 325 1.57 21.38 -1.61
C ALA A 325 2.12 22.32 -0.52
N LEU A 326 1.30 23.17 0.07
CA LEU A 326 1.71 24.11 1.12
C LEU A 326 1.98 23.43 2.46
N TYR A 327 1.14 22.50 2.92
CA TYR A 327 1.35 21.87 4.23
C TYR A 327 2.18 20.58 4.18
N TYR A 328 2.29 19.94 3.02
CA TYR A 328 2.95 18.65 2.85
C TYR A 328 4.39 18.60 3.37
N PRO A 329 5.24 19.62 3.14
CA PRO A 329 6.58 19.63 3.72
C PRO A 329 6.59 19.54 5.25
N ILE A 330 5.73 20.31 5.90
CA ILE A 330 5.61 20.31 7.37
C ILE A 330 5.09 18.95 7.85
N TYR A 331 4.09 18.41 7.19
CA TYR A 331 3.51 17.11 7.47
C TYR A 331 4.55 15.98 7.41
N VAL A 332 5.35 15.92 6.34
CA VAL A 332 6.36 14.85 6.16
C VAL A 332 7.43 14.91 7.25
N VAL A 333 7.96 16.11 7.53
CA VAL A 333 8.99 16.29 8.58
C VAL A 333 8.42 15.96 9.96
N LEU A 334 7.20 16.42 10.28
CA LEU A 334 6.54 16.09 11.53
C LEU A 334 6.31 14.59 11.70
N THR A 335 5.86 13.92 10.63
CA THR A 335 5.66 12.46 10.64
C THR A 335 6.97 11.71 10.86
N ALA A 336 8.07 12.15 10.24
CA ALA A 336 9.40 11.57 10.47
C ALA A 336 9.84 11.70 11.92
N ILE A 337 9.62 12.88 12.55
CA ILE A 337 9.93 13.07 13.97
C ILE A 337 9.06 12.16 14.85
N LEU A 338 7.76 12.11 14.59
CA LEU A 338 6.83 11.26 15.35
C LEU A 338 7.13 9.77 15.21
N SER A 339 7.73 9.34 14.10
CA SER A 339 8.11 7.94 13.88
C SER A 339 9.26 7.45 14.77
N LEU A 340 10.01 8.36 15.40
CA LEU A 340 11.05 8.03 16.39
C LEU A 340 10.45 7.62 17.75
N LEU A 341 9.16 7.90 17.97
CA LEU A 341 8.47 7.47 19.19
C LEU A 341 7.97 6.03 19.05
N PRO A 342 7.88 5.27 20.17
CA PRO A 342 7.35 3.91 20.13
C PRO A 342 5.92 3.86 19.57
N VAL A 343 5.71 3.14 18.49
CA VAL A 343 4.40 3.01 17.83
C VAL A 343 3.89 1.59 17.96
N LYS A 344 2.67 1.43 18.53
CA LYS A 344 1.97 0.14 18.65
C LYS A 344 1.01 -0.07 17.46
N TRP A 345 0.81 -1.33 17.06
CA TRP A 345 -0.08 -1.68 15.95
C TRP A 345 -1.55 -1.36 16.26
N LYS A 346 -2.15 -1.97 17.28
CA LYS A 346 -3.46 -1.63 17.87
C LYS A 346 -3.40 -1.95 19.37
N ASN A 347 -4.06 -1.14 20.16
CA ASN A 347 -4.22 -1.42 21.60
C ASN A 347 -5.30 -2.45 21.80
#